data_12a377a8015c1771164bd311a076f96a
#
_entry.id   12a377a8015c1771164bd311a076f96a
#
_cell.length_a   1.000
_cell.length_b   1.000
_cell.length_c   1.000
_cell.angle_alpha   90.00
_cell.angle_beta   90.00
_cell.angle_gamma   90.00
#
_symmetry.space_group_name_H-M   'P 1'
#
loop_
_entity.id
_entity.type
_entity.pdbx_description
1 polymer ?
#
loop_
_entity_poly.entity_id
_entity_poly.type
_entity_poly.pdbx_seq_one_letter_code
_entity_poly.pdbx_strand_id
1 'polypeptide(L)' 'MTDTKALQKRINESGLKQEFIANKLGLSSYGFAKKKNNETEFKPSEIDALCKILHIDTLEERFAIFFSSEVE' A
#
# COMPACT_ATOMS: atom_id res chain seq x y z
N MET A 1 1.85 9.26 -6.58
CA MET A 1 1.53 7.93 -7.08
C MET A 1 2.24 6.86 -6.26
N THR A 2 1.63 5.70 -6.15
CA THR A 2 2.24 4.60 -5.42
C THR A 2 3.31 3.93 -6.25
N ASP A 3 4.46 3.65 -5.61
CA ASP A 3 5.48 2.82 -6.23
C ASP A 3 5.01 1.37 -6.09
N THR A 4 4.43 0.84 -7.17
CA THR A 4 3.77 -0.46 -7.13
C THR A 4 4.72 -1.60 -6.79
N LYS A 5 5.94 -1.53 -7.29
CA LYS A 5 6.92 -2.59 -7.03
C LYS A 5 7.39 -2.57 -5.57
N ALA A 6 7.64 -1.39 -5.03
CA ALA A 6 8.06 -1.26 -3.65
C ALA A 6 6.96 -1.72 -2.70
N LEU A 7 5.70 -1.35 -2.98
CA LEU A 7 4.59 -1.78 -2.15
C LEU A 7 4.40 -3.29 -2.22
N GLN A 8 4.45 -3.86 -3.43
CA GLN A 8 4.30 -5.30 -3.59
C GLN A 8 5.40 -6.06 -2.84
N LYS A 9 6.61 -5.54 -2.86
CA LYS A 9 7.72 -6.15 -2.12
C LYS A 9 7.42 -6.19 -0.62
N ARG A 10 6.93 -5.07 -0.07
CA ARG A 10 6.60 -5.03 1.35
C ARG A 10 5.45 -5.97 1.69
N ILE A 11 4.45 -6.07 0.81
CA ILE A 11 3.35 -7.01 1.00
C ILE A 11 3.88 -8.44 1.04
N ASN A 12 4.74 -8.79 0.08
CA ASN A 12 5.32 -10.12 0.02
C ASN A 12 6.14 -10.44 1.27
N GLU A 13 6.93 -9.48 1.72
CA GLU A 13 7.77 -9.65 2.91
C GLU A 13 6.94 -9.83 4.18
N SER A 14 5.75 -9.27 4.21
CA SER A 14 4.89 -9.35 5.39
C SER A 14 4.35 -10.76 5.63
N GLY A 15 4.29 -11.57 4.58
CA GLY A 15 3.68 -12.89 4.67
C GLY A 15 2.16 -12.87 4.79
N LEU A 16 1.55 -11.69 4.71
CA LEU A 16 0.10 -11.56 4.86
C LEU A 16 -0.57 -11.70 3.50
N LYS A 17 -1.78 -12.26 3.51
CA LYS A 17 -2.57 -12.35 2.30
C LYS A 17 -3.14 -11.00 1.94
N GLN A 18 -3.18 -10.71 0.65
CA GLN A 18 -3.68 -9.41 0.18
C GLN A 18 -5.12 -9.15 0.60
N GLU A 19 -5.96 -10.18 0.57
CA GLU A 19 -7.36 -10.01 0.99
C GLU A 19 -7.48 -9.67 2.48
N PHE A 20 -6.56 -10.20 3.32
CA PHE A 20 -6.53 -9.85 4.73
C PHE A 20 -6.18 -8.37 4.90
N ILE A 21 -5.18 -7.92 4.16
CA ILE A 21 -4.76 -6.51 4.20
C ILE A 21 -5.92 -5.62 3.75
N ALA A 22 -6.56 -5.96 2.62
CA ALA A 22 -7.68 -5.19 2.11
C ALA A 22 -8.79 -5.07 3.15
N ASN A 23 -9.12 -6.19 3.79
CA ASN A 23 -10.17 -6.21 4.81
C ASN A 23 -9.84 -5.26 5.95
N LYS A 24 -8.58 -5.24 6.41
CA LYS A 24 -8.16 -4.35 7.49
C LYS A 24 -8.27 -2.88 7.11
N LEU A 25 -8.22 -2.57 5.82
CA LEU A 25 -8.38 -1.20 5.32
C LEU A 25 -9.85 -0.85 5.03
N GLY A 26 -10.76 -1.81 5.22
CA GLY A 26 -12.15 -1.61 4.89
C GLY A 26 -12.42 -1.63 3.40
N LEU A 27 -11.56 -2.29 2.63
CA LEU A 27 -11.68 -2.36 1.18
C LEU A 27 -11.97 -3.78 0.73
N SER A 28 -12.62 -3.89 -0.43
CA SER A 28 -12.70 -5.18 -1.12
C SER A 28 -11.35 -5.51 -1.70
N SER A 29 -11.11 -6.79 -2.00
CA SER A 29 -9.87 -7.20 -2.65
C SER A 29 -9.68 -6.49 -3.99
N TYR A 30 -10.77 -6.32 -4.74
CA TYR A 30 -10.72 -5.63 -6.02
C TYR A 30 -10.38 -4.14 -5.83
N GLY A 31 -11.01 -3.49 -4.86
CA GLY A 31 -10.74 -2.09 -4.59
C GLY A 31 -9.30 -1.87 -4.15
N PHE A 32 -8.79 -2.75 -3.32
CA PHE A 32 -7.39 -2.66 -2.89
C PHE A 32 -6.44 -2.86 -4.07
N ALA A 33 -6.72 -3.84 -4.93
CA ALA A 33 -5.87 -4.10 -6.10
C ALA A 33 -5.80 -2.87 -7.02
N LYS A 34 -6.92 -2.19 -7.22
CA LYS A 34 -6.93 -0.98 -8.04
C LYS A 34 -6.05 0.10 -7.44
N LYS A 35 -6.11 0.29 -6.14
CA LYS A 35 -5.27 1.30 -5.46
C LYS A 35 -3.81 0.92 -5.50
N LYS A 36 -3.51 -0.36 -5.28
CA LYS A 36 -2.14 -0.86 -5.33
C LYS A 36 -1.53 -0.65 -6.72
N ASN A 37 -2.33 -0.72 -7.76
CA ASN A 37 -1.87 -0.62 -9.14
C ASN A 37 -2.04 0.79 -9.74
N ASN A 38 -2.30 1.79 -8.90
CA ASN A 38 -2.43 3.19 -9.33
C ASN A 38 -3.63 3.48 -10.20
N GLU A 39 -4.64 2.61 -10.21
CA GLU A 39 -5.87 2.92 -10.92
C GLU A 39 -6.74 3.90 -10.13
N THR A 40 -6.62 3.83 -8.80
CA THR A 40 -7.21 4.82 -7.91
C THR A 40 -6.18 5.11 -6.82
N GLU A 41 -6.40 6.19 -6.06
CA GLU A 41 -5.43 6.60 -5.04
C GLU A 41 -5.84 6.11 -3.66
N PHE A 42 -4.82 5.79 -2.84
CA PHE A 42 -5.05 5.51 -1.43
C PHE A 42 -5.44 6.79 -0.70
N LYS A 43 -6.43 6.68 0.18
CA LYS A 43 -6.75 7.78 1.08
C LYS A 43 -5.71 7.87 2.19
N PRO A 44 -5.50 9.06 2.78
CA PRO A 44 -4.54 9.20 3.88
C PRO A 44 -4.75 8.21 5.02
N SER A 45 -6.00 7.95 5.40
CA SER A 45 -6.29 6.99 6.45
C SER A 45 -5.90 5.57 6.06
N GLU A 46 -6.05 5.23 4.78
CA GLU A 46 -5.66 3.92 4.27
C GLU A 46 -4.14 3.76 4.26
N ILE A 47 -3.44 4.82 3.88
CA ILE A 47 -1.98 4.81 3.90
C ILE A 47 -1.47 4.59 5.33
N ASP A 48 -2.07 5.30 6.29
CA ASP A 48 -1.67 5.18 7.67
C ASP A 48 -1.87 3.75 8.18
N ALA A 49 -3.04 3.18 7.92
CA ALA A 49 -3.35 1.81 8.35
C ALA A 49 -2.42 0.80 7.66
N LEU A 50 -2.18 0.98 6.37
CA LEU A 50 -1.33 0.07 5.61
C LEU A 50 0.11 0.10 6.12
N CYS A 51 0.61 1.30 6.44
CA CYS A 51 1.95 1.42 6.99
C CYS A 51 2.08 0.70 8.33
N LYS A 52 1.05 0.76 9.16
CA LYS A 52 1.05 0.04 10.43
C LYS A 52 1.06 -1.46 10.22
N ILE A 53 0.23 -1.94 9.30
CA ILE A 53 0.14 -3.38 9.00
C ILE A 53 1.45 -3.91 8.46
N LEU A 54 2.10 -3.17 7.58
CA LEU A 54 3.32 -3.60 6.90
C LEU A 54 4.59 -3.18 7.63
N HIS A 55 4.46 -2.52 8.78
CA HIS A 55 5.61 -2.04 9.56
C HIS A 55 6.51 -1.10 8.77
N ILE A 56 5.89 -0.20 8.01
CA ILE A 56 6.59 0.88 7.33
C ILE A 56 6.66 2.02 8.33
N ASP A 57 7.75 2.08 9.09
CA ASP A 57 7.83 2.91 10.28
C ASP A 57 8.49 4.26 10.07
N THR A 58 9.22 4.46 8.98
CA THR A 58 9.88 5.73 8.73
C THR A 58 9.09 6.57 7.74
N LEU A 59 9.17 7.90 7.92
CA LEU A 59 8.52 8.83 6.98
C LEU A 59 9.15 8.71 5.60
N GLU A 60 10.47 8.47 5.55
CA GLU A 60 11.17 8.33 4.27
C GLU A 60 10.62 7.18 3.46
N GLU A 61 10.44 6.02 4.07
CA GLU A 61 9.93 4.86 3.35
C GLU A 61 8.47 5.07 2.96
N ARG A 62 7.67 5.63 3.87
CA ARG A 62 6.27 5.94 3.58
C ARG A 62 6.17 6.87 2.37
N PHE A 63 6.97 7.92 2.38
CA PHE A 63 6.95 8.89 1.30
C PHE A 63 7.41 8.26 -0.01
N ALA A 64 8.47 7.47 0.05
CA ALA A 64 9.02 6.83 -1.15
C ALA A 64 8.01 5.88 -1.80
N ILE A 65 7.22 5.15 -1.00
CA ILE A 65 6.27 4.19 -1.53
C ILE A 65 5.00 4.85 -2.04
N PHE A 66 4.43 5.76 -1.26
CA PHE A 66 3.08 6.27 -1.56
C PHE A 66 3.06 7.61 -2.29
N PHE A 67 4.16 8.31 -2.33
CA PHE A 67 4.23 9.62 -2.96
C PHE A 67 5.37 9.69 -3.97
N SER A 68 5.59 8.58 -4.66
CA SER A 68 6.64 8.51 -5.68
C SER A 68 6.28 9.40 -6.86
N SER A 69 7.22 10.16 -7.34
CA SER A 69 7.03 10.98 -8.54
C SER A 69 7.50 10.26 -9.80
N GLU A 70 8.17 9.12 -9.63
CA GLU A 70 8.69 8.35 -10.76
C GLU A 70 8.16 6.94 -10.69
N VAL A 71 7.06 6.71 -11.37
CA VAL A 71 6.43 5.40 -11.45
C VAL A 71 6.52 4.92 -12.88
N GLU A 72 7.12 3.75 -13.03
CA GLU A 72 7.26 3.13 -14.34
C GLU A 72 5.99 2.42 -14.75
#